data_625307d84ea44ceb0de388e397cfb58f
#
_entry.id   625307d84ea44ceb0de388e397cfb58f
#
_cell.length_a   1.000
_cell.length_b   1.000
_cell.length_c   1.000
_cell.angle_alpha   90.00
_cell.angle_beta   90.00
_cell.angle_gamma   90.00
#
_symmetry.space_group_name_H-M   'P 1'
#
loop_
_entity.id
_entity.type
_entity.pdbx_description
1 polymer ?
#
loop_
_entity_poly.entity_id
_entity_poly.type
_entity_poly.pdbx_seq_one_letter_code
_entity_poly.pdbx_strand_id
1 'polypeptide(L)'
;MTKENITPGSKITRQQMIQLLNEDLAGEYQAIIAYVVYSQVLKGAAYTDIARELETHAGEELQHAIKIAKQIDYLGGMPEVTPKPVKTSTDPIEMLRADLENERVTVGRYRERIRQAEAMGEFALSEILRGIIVQEQEHEIDLSAALGIEVPLS
;
A
#
# COMPACT_ATOMS: atom_id res chain seq x y z
N MET A 1 11.18 4.35 20.25
CA MET A 1 9.83 3.91 20.64
C MET A 1 9.75 2.40 20.50
N THR A 2 9.45 1.72 21.55
CA THR A 2 9.20 0.27 21.53
C THR A 2 7.93 0.02 20.72
N LYS A 3 8.04 -0.82 19.68
CA LYS A 3 6.85 -1.33 18.98
C LYS A 3 6.06 -2.16 20.00
N GLU A 4 4.92 -1.66 20.46
CA GLU A 4 4.00 -2.48 21.22
C GLU A 4 3.49 -3.61 20.33
N ASN A 5 3.67 -4.84 20.76
CA ASN A 5 3.12 -6.01 20.08
C ASN A 5 1.60 -6.00 20.24
N ILE A 6 0.91 -5.58 19.19
CA ILE A 6 -0.55 -5.60 19.15
C ILE A 6 -0.99 -7.02 18.79
N THR A 7 -1.71 -7.67 19.69
CA THR A 7 -2.26 -9.00 19.43
C THR A 7 -3.39 -8.89 18.40
N PRO A 8 -3.40 -9.73 17.33
CA PRO A 8 -4.48 -9.74 16.36
C PRO A 8 -5.85 -9.89 17.02
N GLY A 9 -6.83 -9.06 16.60
CA GLY A 9 -8.18 -9.06 17.15
C GLY A 9 -8.36 -8.32 18.48
N SER A 10 -7.32 -7.77 19.07
CA SER A 10 -7.42 -6.94 20.26
C SER A 10 -7.96 -5.54 19.92
N LYS A 11 -8.70 -4.95 20.86
CA LYS A 11 -9.14 -3.56 20.74
C LYS A 11 -7.94 -2.64 20.91
N ILE A 12 -7.63 -1.83 19.90
CA ILE A 12 -6.50 -0.90 19.93
C ILE A 12 -6.91 0.50 20.36
N THR A 13 -5.95 1.26 20.86
CA THR A 13 -6.13 2.65 21.25
C THR A 13 -6.01 3.57 20.03
N ARG A 14 -6.47 4.82 20.18
CA ARG A 14 -6.27 5.86 19.17
C ARG A 14 -4.80 6.07 18.83
N GLN A 15 -3.93 6.09 19.84
CA GLN A 15 -2.49 6.23 19.65
C GLN A 15 -1.88 5.06 18.86
N GLN A 16 -2.31 3.84 19.16
CA GLN A 16 -1.88 2.66 18.40
C GLN A 16 -2.36 2.73 16.95
N MET A 17 -3.60 3.17 16.70
CA MET A 17 -4.10 3.37 15.33
C MET A 17 -3.27 4.40 14.57
N ILE A 18 -2.91 5.52 15.19
CA ILE A 18 -2.04 6.54 14.57
C ILE A 18 -0.70 5.94 14.16
N GLN A 19 -0.07 5.14 15.04
CA GLN A 19 1.20 4.47 14.73
C GLN A 19 1.06 3.51 13.54
N LEU A 20 -0.01 2.71 13.52
CA LEU A 20 -0.27 1.75 12.44
C LEU A 20 -0.56 2.44 11.10
N LEU A 21 -1.36 3.50 11.12
CA LEU A 21 -1.63 4.30 9.92
C LEU A 21 -0.37 4.99 9.40
N ASN A 22 0.55 5.40 10.27
CA ASN A 22 1.83 5.94 9.86
C ASN A 22 2.75 4.89 9.23
N GLU A 23 2.69 3.64 9.68
CA GLU A 23 3.36 2.53 8.99
C GLU A 23 2.75 2.30 7.60
N ASP A 24 1.43 2.37 7.48
CA ASP A 24 0.73 2.25 6.20
C ASP A 24 1.11 3.41 5.27
N LEU A 25 1.16 4.64 5.78
CA LEU A 25 1.56 5.83 5.02
C LEU A 25 3.00 5.71 4.50
N ALA A 26 3.93 5.23 5.32
CA ALA A 26 5.30 4.97 4.88
C ALA A 26 5.35 3.94 3.75
N GLY A 27 4.45 2.94 3.78
CA GLY A 27 4.28 1.96 2.70
C GLY A 27 3.71 2.57 1.42
N GLU A 28 2.76 3.51 1.53
CA GLU A 28 2.23 4.24 0.37
C GLU A 28 3.32 5.09 -0.30
N TYR A 29 4.13 5.80 0.48
CA TYR A 29 5.28 6.53 -0.05
C TYR A 29 6.27 5.61 -0.76
N GLN A 30 6.54 4.43 -0.19
CA GLN A 30 7.37 3.41 -0.83
C GLN A 30 6.78 3.01 -2.19
N ALA A 31 5.49 2.74 -2.25
CA ALA A 31 4.80 2.35 -3.48
C ALA A 31 4.85 3.46 -4.54
N ILE A 32 4.62 4.72 -4.17
CA ILE A 32 4.73 5.87 -5.08
C ILE A 32 6.12 5.90 -5.72
N ILE A 33 7.16 5.82 -4.91
CA ILE A 33 8.56 5.86 -5.40
C ILE A 33 8.84 4.66 -6.30
N ALA A 34 8.46 3.46 -5.87
CA ALA A 34 8.65 2.23 -6.65
C ALA A 34 7.97 2.33 -8.02
N TYR A 35 6.71 2.74 -8.07
CA TYR A 35 5.97 2.86 -9.32
C TYR A 35 6.54 3.95 -10.23
N VAL A 36 6.95 5.09 -9.67
CA VAL A 36 7.62 6.15 -10.46
C VAL A 36 8.91 5.61 -11.08
N VAL A 37 9.76 4.98 -10.30
CA VAL A 37 11.05 4.45 -10.78
C VAL A 37 10.85 3.32 -11.77
N TYR A 38 10.05 2.31 -11.43
CA TYR A 38 9.86 1.12 -12.27
C TYR A 38 9.17 1.46 -13.58
N SER A 39 8.21 2.38 -13.59
CA SER A 39 7.54 2.82 -14.83
C SER A 39 8.51 3.40 -15.85
N GLN A 40 9.61 3.99 -15.40
CA GLN A 40 10.60 4.60 -16.28
C GLN A 40 11.76 3.66 -16.65
N VAL A 41 12.12 2.74 -15.78
CA VAL A 41 13.28 1.85 -16.03
C VAL A 41 12.90 0.53 -16.71
N LEU A 42 11.63 0.15 -16.73
CA LEU A 42 11.15 -1.00 -17.49
C LEU A 42 11.40 -0.79 -18.99
N LYS A 43 12.13 -1.68 -19.64
CA LYS A 43 12.49 -1.61 -21.05
C LYS A 43 12.09 -2.88 -21.78
N GLY A 44 11.73 -2.71 -23.04
CA GLY A 44 11.36 -3.79 -23.95
C GLY A 44 9.90 -3.72 -24.37
N ALA A 45 9.61 -4.20 -25.59
CA ALA A 45 8.28 -4.13 -26.17
C ALA A 45 7.22 -4.87 -25.36
N ALA A 46 7.59 -5.92 -24.66
CA ALA A 46 6.68 -6.70 -23.81
C ALA A 46 6.20 -5.95 -22.57
N TYR A 47 6.88 -4.87 -22.17
CA TYR A 47 6.63 -4.16 -20.92
C TYR A 47 6.04 -2.77 -21.09
N THR A 48 5.79 -2.32 -22.32
CA THR A 48 5.29 -0.96 -22.59
C THR A 48 3.95 -0.70 -21.91
N ASP A 49 3.02 -1.64 -22.00
CA ASP A 49 1.68 -1.47 -21.44
C ASP A 49 1.72 -1.47 -19.91
N ILE A 50 2.43 -2.40 -19.30
CA ILE A 50 2.54 -2.42 -17.83
C ILE A 50 3.28 -1.18 -17.31
N ALA A 51 4.30 -0.69 -18.00
CA ALA A 51 4.98 0.54 -17.60
C ALA A 51 4.02 1.73 -17.51
N ARG A 52 3.10 1.86 -18.46
CA ARG A 52 2.05 2.89 -18.43
C ARG A 52 1.09 2.70 -17.26
N GLU A 53 0.70 1.47 -16.98
CA GLU A 53 -0.14 1.17 -15.82
C GLU A 53 0.55 1.53 -14.51
N LEU A 54 1.86 1.31 -14.38
CA LEU A 54 2.62 1.70 -13.20
C LEU A 54 2.64 3.22 -12.98
N GLU A 55 2.65 4.02 -14.04
CA GLU A 55 2.49 5.48 -13.92
C GLU A 55 1.11 5.83 -13.33
N THR A 56 0.06 5.18 -13.79
CA THR A 56 -1.30 5.35 -13.25
C THR A 56 -1.35 4.92 -11.79
N HIS A 57 -0.77 3.77 -11.45
CA HIS A 57 -0.68 3.28 -10.08
C HIS A 57 0.02 4.29 -9.16
N ALA A 58 1.10 4.93 -9.61
CA ALA A 58 1.79 5.97 -8.83
C ALA A 58 0.85 7.11 -8.43
N GLY A 59 -0.01 7.55 -9.34
CA GLY A 59 -1.03 8.57 -9.06
C GLY A 59 -2.09 8.10 -8.07
N GLU A 60 -2.51 6.85 -8.17
CA GLU A 60 -3.48 6.24 -7.24
C GLU A 60 -2.88 6.11 -5.84
N GLU A 61 -1.63 5.68 -5.72
CA GLU A 61 -0.92 5.61 -4.43
C GLU A 61 -0.76 6.99 -3.77
N LEU A 62 -0.56 8.04 -4.58
CA LEU A 62 -0.53 9.40 -4.04
C LEU A 62 -1.89 9.77 -3.40
N GLN A 63 -3.00 9.41 -4.04
CA GLN A 63 -4.33 9.64 -3.47
C GLN A 63 -4.55 8.83 -2.19
N HIS A 64 -4.07 7.59 -2.13
CA HIS A 64 -4.10 6.78 -0.92
C HIS A 64 -3.32 7.45 0.22
N ALA A 65 -2.11 7.92 -0.07
CA ALA A 65 -1.27 8.62 0.91
C ALA A 65 -1.97 9.86 1.48
N ILE A 66 -2.59 10.68 0.63
CA ILE A 66 -3.33 11.88 1.05
C ILE A 66 -4.51 11.50 1.96
N LYS A 67 -5.28 10.49 1.60
CA LYS A 67 -6.42 10.01 2.38
C LYS A 67 -6.00 9.51 3.76
N ILE A 68 -4.93 8.71 3.83
CA ILE A 68 -4.39 8.20 5.09
C ILE A 68 -3.84 9.34 5.95
N ALA A 69 -3.06 10.25 5.36
CA ALA A 69 -2.53 11.42 6.07
C ALA A 69 -3.64 12.26 6.69
N LYS A 70 -4.75 12.46 5.96
CA LYS A 70 -5.93 13.19 6.47
C LYS A 70 -6.54 12.49 7.69
N GLN A 71 -6.62 11.16 7.68
CA GLN A 71 -7.16 10.40 8.81
C GLN A 71 -6.22 10.45 10.02
N ILE A 72 -4.91 10.41 9.80
CA ILE A 72 -3.92 10.57 10.88
C ILE A 72 -4.08 11.93 11.55
N ASP A 73 -4.19 13.00 10.77
CA ASP A 73 -4.42 14.35 11.29
C ASP A 73 -5.75 14.42 12.06
N TYR A 74 -6.82 13.88 11.50
CA TYR A 74 -8.12 13.81 12.18
C TYR A 74 -8.06 13.12 13.54
N LEU A 75 -7.26 12.06 13.65
CA LEU A 75 -7.06 11.33 14.91
C LEU A 75 -6.14 12.05 15.90
N GLY A 76 -5.52 13.16 15.50
CA GLY A 76 -4.64 13.97 16.33
C GLY A 76 -3.16 13.61 16.24
N GLY A 77 -2.77 12.84 15.21
CA GLY A 77 -1.39 12.47 14.94
C GLY A 77 -0.70 13.37 13.91
N MET A 78 0.62 13.24 13.81
CA MET A 78 1.42 13.84 12.74
C MET A 78 1.67 12.80 11.66
N PRO A 79 1.28 13.07 10.40
CA PRO A 79 1.57 12.16 9.30
C PRO A 79 3.07 11.92 9.11
N GLU A 80 3.43 10.67 8.83
CA GLU A 80 4.79 10.22 8.56
C GLU A 80 5.39 10.95 7.34
N VAL A 81 6.69 11.19 7.36
CA VAL A 81 7.42 11.88 6.28
C VAL A 81 8.49 11.00 5.62
N THR A 82 8.75 9.81 6.17
CA THR A 82 9.81 8.91 5.69
C THR A 82 9.22 7.67 5.03
N PRO A 83 9.54 7.39 3.75
CA PRO A 83 9.09 6.18 3.09
C PRO A 83 9.80 4.94 3.62
N LYS A 84 9.19 3.77 3.46
CA LYS A 84 9.91 2.51 3.57
C LYS A 84 10.89 2.38 2.39
N PRO A 85 12.01 1.63 2.57
CA PRO A 85 13.01 1.46 1.53
C PRO A 85 12.44 0.84 0.26
N VAL A 86 12.87 1.35 -0.90
CA VAL A 86 12.48 0.85 -2.21
C VAL A 86 13.57 -0.07 -2.76
N LYS A 87 13.18 -1.28 -3.18
CA LYS A 87 14.07 -2.20 -3.86
C LYS A 87 14.22 -1.76 -5.32
N THR A 88 15.47 -1.69 -5.82
CA THR A 88 15.77 -1.40 -7.22
C THR A 88 16.34 -2.62 -7.93
N SER A 89 16.08 -2.73 -9.23
CA SER A 89 16.61 -3.77 -10.10
C SER A 89 16.62 -3.26 -11.54
N THR A 90 17.42 -3.89 -12.39
CA THR A 90 17.39 -3.69 -13.85
C THR A 90 16.63 -4.81 -14.56
N ASP A 91 16.23 -5.86 -13.86
CA ASP A 91 15.47 -6.98 -14.40
C ASP A 91 13.96 -6.66 -14.30
N PRO A 92 13.25 -6.57 -15.44
CA PRO A 92 11.81 -6.28 -15.45
C PRO A 92 10.98 -7.27 -14.63
N ILE A 93 11.25 -8.55 -14.73
CA ILE A 93 10.51 -9.58 -13.99
C ILE A 93 10.73 -9.44 -12.48
N GLU A 94 11.96 -9.17 -12.06
CA GLU A 94 12.29 -8.95 -10.65
C GLU A 94 11.57 -7.74 -10.08
N MET A 95 11.52 -6.62 -10.84
CA MET A 95 10.78 -5.42 -10.44
C MET A 95 9.28 -5.70 -10.28
N LEU A 96 8.67 -6.36 -11.27
CA LEU A 96 7.23 -6.68 -11.22
C LEU A 96 6.89 -7.65 -10.08
N ARG A 97 7.76 -8.63 -9.81
CA ARG A 97 7.59 -9.53 -8.66
C ARG A 97 7.71 -8.80 -7.32
N ALA A 98 8.64 -7.87 -7.21
CA ALA A 98 8.80 -7.05 -6.00
C ALA A 98 7.56 -6.20 -5.76
N ASP A 99 7.00 -5.57 -6.78
CA ASP A 99 5.75 -4.83 -6.69
C ASP A 99 4.57 -5.71 -6.27
N LEU A 100 4.42 -6.87 -6.91
CA LEU A 100 3.33 -7.80 -6.57
C LEU A 100 3.40 -8.24 -5.11
N GLU A 101 4.59 -8.55 -4.60
CA GLU A 101 4.75 -8.94 -3.19
C GLU A 101 4.42 -7.78 -2.26
N ASN A 102 4.82 -6.56 -2.60
CA ASN A 102 4.45 -5.37 -1.83
C ASN A 102 2.93 -5.16 -1.80
N GLU A 103 2.23 -5.35 -2.92
CA GLU A 103 0.77 -5.23 -2.99
C GLU A 103 0.08 -6.29 -2.13
N ARG A 104 0.56 -7.53 -2.17
CA ARG A 104 0.03 -8.62 -1.34
C ARG A 104 0.16 -8.32 0.15
N VAL A 105 1.31 -7.87 0.57
CA VAL A 105 1.57 -7.46 1.95
C VAL A 105 0.65 -6.30 2.34
N THR A 106 0.51 -5.32 1.46
CA THR A 106 -0.35 -4.14 1.66
C THR A 106 -1.82 -4.51 1.81
N VAL A 107 -2.35 -5.39 0.95
CA VAL A 107 -3.73 -5.89 1.05
C VAL A 107 -3.95 -6.58 2.41
N GLY A 108 -3.02 -7.42 2.84
CA GLY A 108 -3.10 -8.08 4.15
C GLY A 108 -3.13 -7.10 5.31
N ARG A 109 -2.31 -6.05 5.26
CA ARG A 109 -2.29 -4.99 6.28
C ARG A 109 -3.61 -4.23 6.32
N TYR A 110 -4.18 -3.85 5.18
CA TYR A 110 -5.44 -3.11 5.13
C TYR A 110 -6.63 -3.96 5.58
N ARG A 111 -6.64 -5.26 5.32
CA ARG A 111 -7.65 -6.16 5.90
C ARG A 111 -7.69 -6.06 7.42
N GLU A 112 -6.53 -6.12 8.06
CA GLU A 112 -6.44 -6.00 9.51
C GLU A 112 -6.76 -4.59 9.99
N ARG A 113 -6.30 -3.56 9.26
CA ARG A 113 -6.57 -2.16 9.61
C ARG A 113 -8.05 -1.83 9.59
N ILE A 114 -8.79 -2.39 8.61
CA ILE A 114 -10.24 -2.24 8.51
C ILE A 114 -10.92 -2.85 9.74
N ARG A 115 -10.53 -4.07 10.13
CA ARG A 115 -11.10 -4.71 11.33
C ARG A 115 -10.85 -3.88 12.58
N GLN A 116 -9.64 -3.36 12.74
CA GLN A 116 -9.26 -2.51 13.86
C GLN A 116 -10.05 -1.21 13.89
N ALA A 117 -10.21 -0.55 12.75
CA ALA A 117 -11.00 0.69 12.65
C ALA A 117 -12.47 0.45 13.04
N GLU A 118 -13.07 -0.63 12.56
CA GLU A 118 -14.45 -0.99 12.91
C GLU A 118 -14.61 -1.32 14.40
N ALA A 119 -13.66 -2.04 14.98
CA ALA A 119 -13.65 -2.35 16.41
C ALA A 119 -13.56 -1.10 17.28
N MET A 120 -12.95 -0.02 16.79
CA MET A 120 -12.87 1.28 17.46
C MET A 120 -14.12 2.15 17.24
N GLY A 121 -15.00 1.77 16.31
CA GLY A 121 -16.11 2.62 15.89
C GLY A 121 -15.71 3.72 14.90
N GLU A 122 -14.49 3.65 14.34
CA GLU A 122 -13.99 4.58 13.33
C GLU A 122 -14.47 4.15 11.94
N PHE A 123 -15.78 4.30 11.69
CA PHE A 123 -16.41 3.81 10.47
C PHE A 123 -16.02 4.61 9.23
N ALA A 124 -15.77 5.92 9.36
CA ALA A 124 -15.28 6.74 8.24
C ALA A 124 -13.88 6.26 7.80
N LEU A 125 -13.00 5.97 8.76
CA LEU A 125 -11.69 5.39 8.46
C LEU A 125 -11.84 4.03 7.78
N SER A 126 -12.71 3.15 8.29
CA SER A 126 -12.97 1.85 7.67
C SER A 126 -13.42 2.00 6.21
N GLU A 127 -14.34 2.91 5.92
CA GLU A 127 -14.85 3.15 4.57
C GLU A 127 -13.75 3.66 3.62
N ILE A 128 -12.89 4.56 4.09
CA ILE A 128 -11.74 5.03 3.31
C ILE A 128 -10.77 3.88 3.02
N LEU A 129 -10.44 3.07 4.01
CA LEU A 129 -9.55 1.92 3.85
C LEU A 129 -10.15 0.85 2.92
N ARG A 130 -11.49 0.67 2.92
CA ARG A 130 -12.18 -0.21 1.98
C ARG A 130 -12.02 0.25 0.54
N GLY A 131 -12.10 1.56 0.29
CA GLY A 131 -11.84 2.13 -1.03
C GLY A 131 -10.40 1.90 -1.49
N ILE A 132 -9.45 2.06 -0.59
CA ILE A 132 -8.02 1.81 -0.87
C ILE A 132 -7.78 0.34 -1.20
N ILE A 133 -8.30 -0.60 -0.39
CA ILE A 133 -8.05 -2.03 -0.62
C ILE A 133 -8.61 -2.53 -1.95
N VAL A 134 -9.68 -1.92 -2.45
CA VAL A 134 -10.22 -2.23 -3.79
C VAL A 134 -9.17 -1.94 -4.85
N GLN A 135 -8.51 -0.77 -4.81
CA GLN A 135 -7.47 -0.42 -5.77
C GLN A 135 -6.21 -1.25 -5.59
N GLU A 136 -5.80 -1.56 -4.36
CA GLU A 136 -4.65 -2.44 -4.10
C GLU A 136 -4.87 -3.84 -4.69
N GLN A 137 -6.09 -4.35 -4.63
CA GLN A 137 -6.43 -5.62 -5.27
C GLN A 137 -6.37 -5.52 -6.80
N GLU A 138 -6.79 -4.40 -7.38
CA GLU A 138 -6.63 -4.14 -8.83
C GLU A 138 -5.16 -4.12 -9.23
N HIS A 139 -4.28 -3.51 -8.41
CA HIS A 139 -2.83 -3.54 -8.63
C HIS A 139 -2.29 -4.97 -8.61
N GLU A 140 -2.72 -5.82 -7.68
CA GLU A 140 -2.36 -7.25 -7.68
C GLU A 140 -2.78 -7.95 -8.99
N ILE A 141 -3.99 -7.67 -9.47
CA ILE A 141 -4.51 -8.25 -10.71
C ILE A 141 -3.65 -7.82 -11.90
N ASP A 142 -3.36 -6.53 -12.02
CA ASP A 142 -2.59 -5.97 -13.12
C ASP A 142 -1.15 -6.53 -13.15
N LEU A 143 -0.51 -6.58 -12.00
CA LEU A 143 0.86 -7.11 -11.87
C LEU A 143 0.92 -8.61 -12.15
N SER A 144 -0.05 -9.36 -11.67
CA SER A 144 -0.15 -10.81 -11.94
C SER A 144 -0.36 -11.09 -13.42
N ALA A 145 -1.24 -10.31 -14.08
CA ALA A 145 -1.48 -10.42 -15.52
C ALA A 145 -0.20 -10.11 -16.32
N ALA A 146 0.54 -9.06 -15.94
CA ALA A 146 1.80 -8.70 -16.58
C ALA A 146 2.87 -9.78 -16.42
N LEU A 147 2.86 -10.50 -15.30
CA LEU A 147 3.75 -11.64 -15.05
C LEU A 147 3.28 -12.95 -15.67
N GLY A 148 2.07 -12.98 -16.24
CA GLY A 148 1.47 -14.18 -16.81
C GLY A 148 1.12 -15.26 -15.79
N ILE A 149 0.77 -14.87 -14.57
CA ILE A 149 0.40 -15.76 -13.47
C ILE A 149 -0.99 -15.44 -12.93
N GLU A 150 -1.60 -16.39 -12.25
CA GLU A 150 -2.79 -16.15 -11.46
C GLU A 150 -2.46 -15.31 -10.23
N VAL A 151 -3.43 -14.52 -9.76
CA VAL A 151 -3.24 -13.75 -8.52
C VAL A 151 -2.97 -14.71 -7.37
N PRO A 152 -1.83 -14.56 -6.65
CA PRO A 152 -1.53 -15.44 -5.54
C PRO A 152 -2.59 -15.31 -4.43
N LEU A 153 -3.18 -16.43 -4.03
CA LEU A 153 -4.11 -16.47 -2.91
C LEU A 153 -3.35 -16.29 -1.59
N SER A 154 -3.89 -15.45 -0.76
CA SER A 154 -3.34 -15.19 0.57
C SER A 154 -4.23 -15.76 1.67
#